data_d789feaa64332a39f487a173f8668653
#
_entry.id   d789feaa64332a39f487a173f8668653
#
_cell.length_a   1.000
_cell.length_b   1.000
_cell.length_c   1.000
_cell.angle_alpha   90.00
_cell.angle_beta   90.00
_cell.angle_gamma   90.00
#
_symmetry.space_group_name_H-M   'P 1'
#
loop_
_entity.id
_entity.type
_entity.pdbx_description
1 polymer ?
#
loop_
_entity_poly.entity_id
_entity_poly.type
_entity_poly.pdbx_seq_one_letter_code
_entity_poly.pdbx_strand_id
1 'polypeptide(L)'
;MKTLKLERVGENCWGNMVYKGEDEKFYLDISMNHEKVPTELHTCHPADDMDGEPGYCVTSTFEIINPITDKERRENECKGLYMMLSKIYEDVRAFIGKTGNEQEDSWDCRYRNKKIGLGGKSLEETIAELKKRWNVIPDDLKPKWCTWKDIEELEKRQWL
;
A
#
# COMPACT_ATOMS: atom_id res chain seq x y z
N MET A 1 18.41 35.39 1.75
CA MET A 1 18.00 34.23 2.56
C MET A 1 18.41 32.94 1.88
N LYS A 2 18.96 32.01 2.64
CA LYS A 2 19.34 30.70 2.10
C LYS A 2 18.10 29.81 1.94
N THR A 3 17.91 29.26 0.76
CA THR A 3 16.85 28.28 0.51
C THR A 3 17.25 26.92 1.11
N LEU A 4 16.38 26.32 1.90
CA LEU A 4 16.59 25.00 2.46
C LEU A 4 16.34 23.93 1.38
N LYS A 5 17.37 23.14 1.08
CA LYS A 5 17.24 22.05 0.12
C LYS A 5 16.88 20.77 0.85
N LEU A 6 15.81 20.14 0.41
CA LEU A 6 15.25 18.95 1.02
C LEU A 6 15.24 17.78 0.04
N GLU A 7 15.63 16.62 0.52
CA GLU A 7 15.53 15.36 -0.19
C GLU A 7 14.34 14.57 0.34
N ARG A 8 13.45 14.13 -0.55
CA ARG A 8 12.33 13.25 -0.16
C ARG A 8 12.88 11.86 0.17
N VAL A 9 12.64 11.38 1.39
CA VAL A 9 13.15 10.10 1.89
C VAL A 9 12.10 8.99 1.84
N GLY A 10 10.83 9.32 1.98
CA GLY A 10 9.74 8.36 1.98
C GLY A 10 8.68 8.70 3.02
N GLU A 11 7.91 7.72 3.44
CA GLU A 11 6.88 7.90 4.47
C GLU A 11 7.38 7.37 5.82
N ASN A 12 6.92 8.02 6.91
CA ASN A 12 7.17 7.52 8.25
C ASN A 12 6.07 6.56 8.71
N CYS A 13 6.16 6.09 9.95
CA CYS A 13 5.16 5.17 10.53
C CYS A 13 3.76 5.78 10.65
N TRP A 14 3.63 7.10 10.58
CA TRP A 14 2.35 7.82 10.64
C TRP A 14 1.76 8.10 9.27
N GLY A 15 2.44 7.68 8.19
CA GLY A 15 2.01 7.94 6.82
C GLY A 15 2.34 9.33 6.29
N ASN A 16 3.14 10.11 7.02
CA ASN A 16 3.58 11.44 6.58
C ASN A 16 4.78 11.32 5.65
N MET A 17 4.81 12.15 4.60
CA MET A 17 5.99 12.25 3.74
C MET A 17 7.12 12.92 4.52
N VAL A 18 8.30 12.31 4.48
CA VAL A 18 9.49 12.76 5.21
C VAL A 18 10.52 13.27 4.24
N TYR A 19 11.14 14.39 4.60
CA TYR A 19 12.24 15.00 3.86
C TYR A 19 13.45 15.16 4.77
N LYS A 20 14.64 15.05 4.19
CA LYS A 20 15.90 15.26 4.91
C LYS A 20 16.58 16.50 4.34
N GLY A 21 16.96 17.43 5.22
CA GLY A 21 17.64 18.66 4.83
C GLY A 21 19.16 18.49 4.73
N GLU A 22 19.81 19.46 4.13
CA GLU A 22 21.28 19.58 4.11
C GLU A 22 21.86 19.69 5.53
N ASP A 23 21.04 20.14 6.47
CA ASP A 23 21.35 20.25 7.89
C ASP A 23 21.27 18.90 8.65
N GLU A 24 21.06 17.79 7.91
CA GLU A 24 20.90 16.45 8.45
C GLU A 24 19.65 16.26 9.33
N LYS A 25 18.72 17.21 9.32
CA LYS A 25 17.48 17.16 10.06
C LYS A 25 16.33 16.66 9.18
N PHE A 26 15.37 15.99 9.80
CA PHE A 26 14.16 15.56 9.12
C PHE A 26 13.05 16.62 9.21
N TYR A 27 12.21 16.62 8.20
CA TYR A 27 11.05 17.51 8.09
C TYR A 27 9.86 16.67 7.64
N LEU A 28 8.66 16.98 8.13
CA LEU A 28 7.45 16.20 7.86
C LEU A 28 6.41 17.05 7.14
N ASP A 29 5.79 16.49 6.10
CA ASP A 29 4.58 17.09 5.53
C ASP A 29 3.37 16.45 6.20
N ILE A 30 2.66 17.22 7.01
CA ILE A 30 1.50 16.73 7.76
C ILE A 30 0.19 16.82 6.99
N SER A 31 0.22 17.34 5.73
CA SER A 31 -0.98 17.50 4.93
C SER A 31 -1.61 16.19 4.46
N MET A 32 -0.85 15.11 4.43
CA MET A 32 -1.27 13.79 3.92
C MET A 32 -1.63 13.78 2.43
N ASN A 33 -1.44 14.88 1.70
CA ASN A 33 -1.79 14.98 0.28
C ASN A 33 -0.72 14.49 -0.67
N HIS A 34 0.50 14.27 -0.19
CA HIS A 34 1.64 13.76 -0.97
C HIS A 34 1.86 14.53 -2.28
N GLU A 35 1.81 15.84 -2.21
CA GLU A 35 2.02 16.70 -3.37
C GLU A 35 3.52 16.91 -3.65
N LYS A 36 3.84 17.36 -4.88
CA LYS A 36 5.23 17.65 -5.28
C LYS A 36 5.88 18.70 -4.40
N VAL A 37 5.09 19.67 -3.94
CA VAL A 37 5.51 20.69 -2.99
C VAL A 37 4.68 20.52 -1.72
N PRO A 38 5.31 20.21 -0.57
CA PRO A 38 4.55 20.06 0.66
C PRO A 38 3.85 21.34 1.06
N THR A 39 2.57 21.24 1.43
CA THR A 39 1.74 22.38 1.83
C THR A 39 1.81 22.67 3.31
N GLU A 40 2.11 21.68 4.13
CA GLU A 40 2.17 21.79 5.59
C GLU A 40 3.46 21.15 6.12
N LEU A 41 4.59 21.75 5.74
CA LEU A 41 5.92 21.25 6.15
C LEU A 41 6.24 21.70 7.57
N HIS A 42 6.58 20.74 8.41
CA HIS A 42 6.93 20.95 9.81
C HIS A 42 8.32 20.37 10.13
N THR A 43 8.96 20.93 11.13
CA THR A 43 10.16 20.32 11.71
C THR A 43 9.77 19.01 12.40
N CYS A 44 10.76 18.15 12.62
CA CYS A 44 10.59 16.89 13.32
C CYS A 44 11.20 16.95 14.71
N HIS A 45 10.57 16.35 15.69
CA HIS A 45 11.12 16.28 17.04
C HIS A 45 11.10 14.83 17.57
N PRO A 46 12.23 14.20 17.87
CA PRO A 46 13.63 14.70 17.66
C PRO A 46 13.95 14.91 16.18
N ALA A 47 14.82 15.87 15.90
CA ALA A 47 15.14 16.27 14.53
C ALA A 47 15.86 15.18 13.71
N ASP A 48 16.47 14.21 14.36
CA ASP A 48 17.20 13.11 13.75
C ASP A 48 16.38 11.81 13.64
N ASP A 49 15.10 11.85 13.97
CA ASP A 49 14.20 10.70 13.92
C ASP A 49 13.07 10.96 12.91
N MET A 50 13.05 10.20 11.82
CA MET A 50 12.01 10.34 10.80
C MET A 50 10.60 9.98 11.30
N ASP A 51 10.51 9.24 12.39
CA ASP A 51 9.24 8.87 13.03
C ASP A 51 8.92 9.78 14.22
N GLY A 52 9.64 10.87 14.37
CA GLY A 52 9.43 11.85 15.42
C GLY A 52 8.12 12.62 15.26
N GLU A 53 7.77 13.37 16.28
CA GLU A 53 6.55 14.18 16.28
C GLU A 53 6.73 15.47 15.45
N PRO A 54 5.66 15.96 14.79
CA PRO A 54 5.70 17.26 14.13
C PRO A 54 6.00 18.38 15.14
N GLY A 55 6.97 19.21 14.81
CA GLY A 55 7.34 20.37 15.60
C GLY A 55 6.76 21.67 15.03
N TYR A 56 7.61 22.65 14.77
CA TYR A 56 7.19 23.95 14.26
C TYR A 56 6.97 23.93 12.75
N CYS A 57 6.01 24.74 12.28
CA CYS A 57 5.82 24.97 10.86
C CYS A 57 7.06 25.61 10.24
N VAL A 58 7.52 25.10 9.10
CA VAL A 58 8.65 25.66 8.38
C VAL A 58 8.19 26.93 7.65
N THR A 59 8.81 28.06 8.00
CA THR A 59 8.49 29.38 7.42
C THR A 59 9.53 29.85 6.40
N SER A 60 10.71 29.19 6.37
CA SER A 60 11.76 29.51 5.41
C SER A 60 11.43 28.98 4.00
N THR A 61 12.07 29.59 3.00
CA THR A 61 11.99 29.08 1.63
C THR A 61 12.67 27.72 1.53
N PHE A 62 12.06 26.77 0.87
CA PHE A 62 12.61 25.44 0.65
C PHE A 62 12.42 24.96 -0.78
N GLU A 63 13.25 23.99 -1.18
CA GLU A 63 13.20 23.36 -2.49
C GLU A 63 13.32 21.84 -2.31
N ILE A 64 12.47 21.09 -2.97
CA ILE A 64 12.54 19.62 -2.97
C ILE A 64 13.37 19.19 -4.19
N ILE A 65 14.50 18.55 -3.96
CA ILE A 65 15.42 18.16 -5.05
C ILE A 65 14.97 16.90 -5.79
N ASN A 66 14.12 16.06 -5.18
CA ASN A 66 13.58 14.85 -5.78
C ASN A 66 12.08 14.73 -5.50
N PRO A 67 11.25 15.63 -6.04
CA PRO A 67 9.81 15.62 -5.75
C PRO A 67 9.16 14.29 -6.18
N ILE A 68 8.03 13.98 -5.57
CA ILE A 68 7.25 12.80 -5.93
C ILE A 68 6.86 12.89 -7.41
N THR A 69 7.01 11.77 -8.13
CA THR A 69 6.62 11.69 -9.54
C THR A 69 5.10 11.50 -9.66
N ASP A 70 4.55 11.81 -10.84
CA ASP A 70 3.13 11.60 -11.10
C ASP A 70 2.74 10.13 -10.96
N LYS A 71 3.61 9.21 -11.35
CA LYS A 71 3.41 7.79 -11.19
C LYS A 71 3.32 7.39 -9.71
N GLU A 72 4.26 7.88 -8.89
CA GLU A 72 4.27 7.62 -7.45
C GLU A 72 3.03 8.19 -6.76
N ARG A 73 2.55 9.36 -7.18
CA ARG A 73 1.29 9.94 -6.67
C ARG A 73 0.11 9.05 -6.99
N ARG A 74 0.04 8.56 -8.21
CA ARG A 74 -1.04 7.65 -8.64
C ARG A 74 -0.99 6.33 -7.88
N GLU A 75 0.20 5.79 -7.62
CA GLU A 75 0.39 4.61 -6.77
C GLU A 75 -0.10 4.86 -5.35
N ASN A 76 0.19 6.04 -4.77
CA ASN A 76 -0.29 6.41 -3.44
C ASN A 76 -1.83 6.51 -3.40
N GLU A 77 -2.43 7.08 -4.43
CA GLU A 77 -3.90 7.15 -4.55
C GLU A 77 -4.53 5.76 -4.62
N CYS A 78 -3.79 4.78 -5.14
CA CYS A 78 -4.24 3.40 -5.26
C CYS A 78 -3.97 2.54 -4.01
N LYS A 79 -3.35 3.06 -2.96
CA LYS A 79 -3.02 2.28 -1.75
C LYS A 79 -4.21 1.53 -1.17
N GLY A 80 -5.36 2.20 -1.05
CA GLY A 80 -6.58 1.57 -0.56
C GLY A 80 -7.04 0.42 -1.45
N LEU A 81 -6.91 0.57 -2.75
CA LEU A 81 -7.25 -0.46 -3.73
C LEU A 81 -6.32 -1.67 -3.59
N TYR A 82 -5.01 -1.44 -3.41
CA TYR A 82 -4.04 -2.50 -3.19
C TYR A 82 -4.32 -3.25 -1.89
N MET A 83 -4.64 -2.55 -0.82
CA MET A 83 -4.95 -3.15 0.48
C MET A 83 -6.18 -4.06 0.38
N MET A 84 -7.24 -3.60 -0.26
CA MET A 84 -8.46 -4.39 -0.45
C MET A 84 -8.21 -5.61 -1.32
N LEU A 85 -7.46 -5.44 -2.41
CA LEU A 85 -7.09 -6.53 -3.30
C LEU A 85 -6.25 -7.57 -2.56
N SER A 86 -5.23 -7.12 -1.82
CA SER A 86 -4.35 -7.98 -1.05
C SER A 86 -5.11 -8.84 -0.05
N LYS A 87 -6.04 -8.22 0.67
CA LYS A 87 -6.85 -8.93 1.67
C LYS A 87 -7.68 -10.04 1.03
N ILE A 88 -8.42 -9.71 -0.03
CA ILE A 88 -9.28 -10.70 -0.71
C ILE A 88 -8.42 -11.81 -1.34
N TYR A 89 -7.30 -11.44 -1.95
CA TYR A 89 -6.38 -12.38 -2.58
C TYR A 89 -5.82 -13.37 -1.56
N GLU A 90 -5.38 -12.90 -0.39
CA GLU A 90 -4.87 -13.75 0.67
C GLU A 90 -5.97 -14.62 1.28
N ASP A 91 -7.17 -14.10 1.46
CA ASP A 91 -8.31 -14.86 1.96
C ASP A 91 -8.66 -16.03 1.03
N VAL A 92 -8.67 -15.79 -0.28
CA VAL A 92 -8.93 -16.82 -1.28
C VAL A 92 -7.82 -17.86 -1.28
N ARG A 93 -6.56 -17.43 -1.25
CA ARG A 93 -5.40 -18.34 -1.20
C ARG A 93 -5.42 -19.21 0.05
N ALA A 94 -5.70 -18.64 1.21
CA ALA A 94 -5.80 -19.38 2.46
C ALA A 94 -6.94 -20.40 2.41
N PHE A 95 -8.06 -20.01 1.84
CA PHE A 95 -9.24 -20.88 1.74
C PHE A 95 -9.05 -22.05 0.77
N ILE A 96 -8.39 -21.84 -0.36
CA ILE A 96 -8.10 -22.89 -1.36
C ILE A 96 -6.93 -23.77 -0.91
N GLY A 97 -5.97 -23.19 -0.18
CA GLY A 97 -4.69 -23.79 0.16
C GLY A 97 -3.57 -23.19 -0.69
N LYS A 98 -2.47 -22.84 -0.03
CA LYS A 98 -1.37 -22.09 -0.66
C LYS A 98 -0.35 -22.99 -1.35
N THR A 99 -0.13 -24.18 -0.76
CA THR A 99 0.98 -25.05 -1.17
C THR A 99 0.61 -26.04 -2.26
N GLY A 100 -0.67 -26.33 -2.40
CA GLY A 100 -1.15 -27.44 -3.23
C GLY A 100 -0.85 -28.80 -2.61
N ASN A 101 -0.36 -28.85 -1.38
CA ASN A 101 -0.11 -30.06 -0.62
C ASN A 101 -1.33 -30.35 0.25
N GLU A 102 -2.05 -31.42 -0.03
CA GLU A 102 -3.28 -31.79 0.66
C GLU A 102 -3.11 -31.90 2.17
N GLN A 103 -1.95 -32.32 2.64
CA GLN A 103 -1.68 -32.50 4.05
C GLN A 103 -1.51 -31.16 4.76
N GLU A 104 -0.80 -30.23 4.15
CA GLU A 104 -0.61 -28.88 4.69
C GLU A 104 -1.87 -28.02 4.55
N ASP A 105 -2.58 -28.20 3.45
CA ASP A 105 -3.78 -27.43 3.13
C ASP A 105 -5.07 -28.05 3.71
N SER A 106 -4.98 -29.15 4.44
CA SER A 106 -6.13 -29.92 4.93
C SER A 106 -7.10 -29.09 5.79
N TRP A 107 -6.58 -28.14 6.55
CA TRP A 107 -7.39 -27.24 7.37
C TRP A 107 -8.29 -26.36 6.50
N ASP A 108 -7.71 -25.74 5.49
CA ASP A 108 -8.44 -24.86 4.57
C ASP A 108 -9.46 -25.64 3.73
N CYS A 109 -9.09 -26.83 3.30
CA CYS A 109 -9.98 -27.73 2.57
C CYS A 109 -11.23 -28.11 3.35
N ARG A 110 -11.16 -28.25 4.67
CA ARG A 110 -12.32 -28.56 5.50
C ARG A 110 -13.40 -27.49 5.45
N TYR A 111 -13.00 -26.23 5.29
CA TYR A 111 -13.93 -25.10 5.27
C TYR A 111 -14.39 -24.72 3.88
N ARG A 112 -13.69 -25.17 2.84
CA ARG A 112 -13.96 -24.80 1.45
C ARG A 112 -15.43 -25.02 1.05
N ASN A 113 -15.97 -26.17 1.42
CA ASN A 113 -17.36 -26.54 1.07
C ASN A 113 -18.41 -25.95 2.02
N LYS A 114 -17.98 -25.36 3.12
CA LYS A 114 -18.88 -24.84 4.15
C LYS A 114 -19.06 -23.33 4.13
N LYS A 115 -18.43 -22.65 3.18
CA LYS A 115 -18.48 -21.19 3.03
C LYS A 115 -18.02 -20.42 4.28
N ILE A 116 -17.16 -21.05 5.11
CA ILE A 116 -16.66 -20.47 6.33
C ILE A 116 -15.30 -19.80 6.05
N GLY A 117 -15.07 -18.62 6.61
CA GLY A 117 -13.80 -17.91 6.47
C GLY A 117 -13.77 -16.87 5.35
N LEU A 118 -14.85 -16.75 4.55
CA LEU A 118 -14.97 -15.77 3.49
C LEU A 118 -16.08 -14.74 3.76
N GLY A 119 -16.30 -14.40 5.03
CA GLY A 119 -17.32 -13.42 5.41
C GLY A 119 -18.74 -13.85 5.06
N GLY A 120 -19.03 -15.16 5.04
CA GLY A 120 -20.33 -15.68 4.67
C GLY A 120 -20.59 -15.81 3.17
N LYS A 121 -19.62 -15.41 2.33
CA LYS A 121 -19.71 -15.52 0.88
C LYS A 121 -19.17 -16.86 0.39
N SER A 122 -19.67 -17.33 -0.76
CA SER A 122 -19.11 -18.49 -1.42
C SER A 122 -17.74 -18.17 -2.01
N LEU A 123 -16.96 -19.20 -2.30
CA LEU A 123 -15.67 -19.05 -2.97
C LEU A 123 -15.86 -18.39 -4.35
N GLU A 124 -16.89 -18.80 -5.08
CA GLU A 124 -17.21 -18.24 -6.40
C GLU A 124 -17.50 -16.72 -6.31
N GLU A 125 -18.33 -16.30 -5.36
CA GLU A 125 -18.63 -14.90 -5.11
C GLU A 125 -17.37 -14.10 -4.73
N THR A 126 -16.49 -14.68 -3.93
CA THR A 126 -15.27 -14.04 -3.48
C THR A 126 -14.28 -13.89 -4.63
N ILE A 127 -14.15 -14.88 -5.51
CA ILE A 127 -13.31 -14.78 -6.72
C ILE A 127 -13.85 -13.73 -7.67
N ALA A 128 -15.17 -13.63 -7.82
CA ALA A 128 -15.78 -12.57 -8.62
C ALA A 128 -15.46 -11.18 -8.07
N GLU A 129 -15.49 -11.01 -6.75
CA GLU A 129 -15.09 -9.78 -6.08
C GLU A 129 -13.59 -9.49 -6.27
N LEU A 130 -12.74 -10.51 -6.19
CA LEU A 130 -11.31 -10.40 -6.44
C LEU A 130 -11.04 -9.87 -7.85
N LYS A 131 -11.70 -10.41 -8.86
CA LYS A 131 -11.59 -9.95 -10.26
C LYS A 131 -12.04 -8.50 -10.40
N LYS A 132 -13.14 -8.14 -9.76
CA LYS A 132 -13.67 -6.78 -9.77
C LYS A 132 -12.66 -5.78 -9.16
N ARG A 133 -12.09 -6.11 -8.01
CA ARG A 133 -11.10 -5.26 -7.34
C ARG A 133 -9.83 -5.10 -8.16
N TRP A 134 -9.40 -6.17 -8.83
CA TRP A 134 -8.24 -6.13 -9.71
C TRP A 134 -8.48 -5.21 -10.91
N ASN A 135 -9.67 -5.29 -11.52
CA ASN A 135 -10.03 -4.49 -12.68
C ASN A 135 -10.15 -2.99 -12.40
N VAL A 136 -10.44 -2.61 -11.16
CA VAL A 136 -10.54 -1.19 -10.75
C VAL A 136 -9.16 -0.52 -10.76
N ILE A 137 -8.08 -1.27 -10.56
CA ILE A 137 -6.72 -0.72 -10.58
C ILE A 137 -6.33 -0.41 -12.02
N PRO A 138 -5.79 0.80 -12.32
CA PRO A 138 -5.31 1.12 -13.67
C PRO A 138 -4.28 0.12 -14.18
N ASP A 139 -4.28 -0.15 -15.50
CA ASP A 139 -3.44 -1.20 -16.10
C ASP A 139 -1.94 -0.98 -15.85
N ASP A 140 -1.47 0.26 -15.90
CA ASP A 140 -0.07 0.58 -15.64
C ASP A 140 0.32 0.50 -14.15
N LEU A 141 -0.65 0.38 -13.26
CA LEU A 141 -0.44 0.30 -11.81
C LEU A 141 -0.83 -1.05 -11.23
N LYS A 142 -1.18 -2.02 -12.06
CA LYS A 142 -1.54 -3.35 -11.58
C LYS A 142 -0.35 -4.03 -10.88
N PRO A 143 -0.58 -4.68 -9.73
CA PRO A 143 0.51 -5.24 -8.93
C PRO A 143 1.14 -6.47 -9.58
N LYS A 144 2.44 -6.64 -9.37
CA LYS A 144 3.17 -7.84 -9.82
C LYS A 144 2.90 -9.05 -8.93
N TRP A 145 2.51 -8.82 -7.67
CA TRP A 145 2.24 -9.87 -6.69
C TRP A 145 0.86 -10.52 -6.87
N CYS A 146 -0.01 -9.96 -7.69
CA CYS A 146 -1.32 -10.52 -8.05
C CYS A 146 -1.61 -10.17 -9.51
N THR A 147 -1.37 -11.12 -10.40
CA THR A 147 -1.64 -10.97 -11.83
C THR A 147 -2.98 -11.61 -12.17
N TRP A 148 -3.51 -11.29 -13.34
CA TRP A 148 -4.73 -11.94 -13.83
C TRP A 148 -4.55 -13.46 -13.93
N LYS A 149 -3.37 -13.89 -14.35
CA LYS A 149 -3.03 -15.32 -14.42
C LYS A 149 -3.10 -15.99 -13.05
N ASP A 150 -2.61 -15.32 -12.01
CA ASP A 150 -2.69 -15.81 -10.63
C ASP A 150 -4.15 -16.00 -10.20
N ILE A 151 -5.02 -15.07 -10.54
CA ILE A 151 -6.45 -15.14 -10.23
C ILE A 151 -7.12 -16.30 -11.00
N GLU A 152 -6.78 -16.48 -12.28
CA GLU A 152 -7.28 -17.59 -13.07
C GLU A 152 -6.85 -18.94 -12.52
N GLU A 153 -5.63 -19.05 -12.03
CA GLU A 153 -5.12 -20.27 -11.40
C GLU A 153 -5.89 -20.60 -10.11
N LEU A 154 -6.22 -19.59 -9.31
CA LEU A 154 -7.05 -19.80 -8.11
C LEU A 154 -8.46 -20.25 -8.50
N GLU A 155 -9.03 -19.67 -9.54
CA GLU A 155 -10.35 -20.06 -10.05
C GLU A 155 -10.38 -21.52 -10.51
N LYS A 156 -9.32 -21.98 -11.17
CA LYS A 156 -9.19 -23.39 -11.58
C LYS A 156 -9.08 -24.34 -10.38
N ARG A 157 -8.36 -23.92 -9.33
CA ARG A 157 -8.14 -24.72 -8.14
C ARG A 157 -9.41 -24.92 -7.31
N GLN A 158 -10.41 -24.04 -7.42
CA GLN A 158 -11.65 -24.19 -6.67
C GLN A 158 -12.43 -25.46 -7.04
N TRP A 159 -12.17 -26.01 -8.24
CA TRP A 159 -12.84 -27.19 -8.76
C TRP A 159 -12.11 -28.51 -8.47
N LEU A 160 -10.95 -28.41 -7.86
CA LEU A 160 -10.18 -29.57 -7.40
C LEU A 160 -10.59 -29.93 -5.95
#